data_45be56bf31d26028b5b328c885b09707
#
_entry.id   45be56bf31d26028b5b328c885b09707
#
_cell.length_a   1.000
_cell.length_b   1.000
_cell.length_c   1.000
_cell.angle_alpha   90.00
_cell.angle_beta   90.00
_cell.angle_gamma   90.00
#
_symmetry.space_group_name_H-M   'P 1'
#
loop_
_entity.id
_entity.type
_entity.pdbx_description
1 polymer ?
#
loop_
_entity_poly.entity_id
_entity_poly.type
_entity_poly.pdbx_seq_one_letter_code
_entity_poly.pdbx_strand_id
1 'polypeptide(L)'
;MYVDNRGRSAGSRAYNVRRREPRYVSSIPVVLKRFLRSGPFITRGVSLDISMRGMSALVCGAPRAGETVVIAMSLPDAKIEMLATVRHSSDARSGFEFYPLSAIAKQGIQDWIQELRKHEEKLFPYPYSCVPKAGSG
;
A
#
# COMPACT_ATOMS: atom_id res chain seq x y z
N MET A 1 -17.67 -24.29 -9.25
CA MET A 1 -17.37 -23.95 -9.23
C MET A 1 -17.10 -23.89 -8.76
N TYR A 2 -17.41 -23.60 -8.76
CA TYR A 2 -17.36 -23.43 -8.41
C TYR A 2 -17.43 -23.36 -7.90
N VAL A 3 -17.61 -23.79 -8.18
CA VAL A 3 -17.41 -23.50 -8.08
C VAL A 3 -17.22 -23.45 -7.45
N ASP A 4 -17.57 -23.59 -7.44
CA ASP A 4 -17.26 -23.38 -7.21
C ASP A 4 -17.04 -23.30 -6.68
N ASN A 5 -17.30 -23.64 -6.80
CA ASN A 5 -16.92 -23.40 -6.66
C ASN A 5 -16.94 -23.13 -6.21
N ARG A 6 -17.30 -23.02 -6.32
CA ARG A 6 -17.22 -22.57 -6.21
C ARG A 6 -17.23 -21.96 -6.09
N GLY A 7 -17.80 -22.81 -6.14
CA GLY A 7 -17.62 -22.17 -6.52
C GLY A 7 -17.62 -21.70 -6.14
N ARG A 8 -17.81 -21.39 -6.18
CA ARG A 8 -17.63 -20.72 -6.14
C ARG A 8 -17.59 -20.04 -6.08
N SER A 9 -18.12 -20.28 -6.15
CA SER A 9 -17.82 -19.47 -6.41
C SER A 9 -17.71 -18.94 -6.21
N ALA A 10 -18.12 -18.82 -6.19
CA ALA A 10 -17.75 -18.02 -6.32
C ALA A 10 -17.64 -17.33 -6.21
N GLY A 11 -17.86 -17.16 -6.08
CA GLY A 11 -17.51 -16.33 -6.29
C GLY A 11 -17.29 -15.67 -5.86
N SER A 12 -17.44 -15.61 -5.76
CA SER A 12 -16.98 -14.91 -5.56
C SER A 12 -16.66 -14.45 -5.05
N ARG A 13 -16.80 -14.32 -5.14
CA ARG A 13 -16.16 -13.96 -4.78
C ARG A 13 -15.73 -13.16 -4.67
N ALA A 14 -15.72 -13.16 -4.62
CA ALA A 14 -15.14 -12.48 -4.62
C ALA A 14 -15.10 -11.60 -4.37
N TYR A 15 -15.30 -11.53 -4.29
CA TYR A 15 -15.13 -10.75 -3.98
C TYR A 15 -14.98 -10.12 -3.34
N ASN A 16 -15.19 -10.08 -3.42
CA ASN A 16 -14.98 -9.72 -2.73
C ASN A 16 -14.33 -9.42 -2.18
N VAL A 17 -14.27 -9.32 -2.74
CA VAL A 17 -13.61 -9.20 -2.17
C VAL A 17 -13.03 -8.50 -1.55
N ARG A 18 -13.20 -8.31 -1.29
CA ARG A 18 -12.87 -7.68 -0.55
C ARG A 18 -11.62 -7.49 -0.07
N ARG A 19 -11.16 -6.50 0.42
CA ARG A 19 -9.87 -6.27 0.89
C ARG A 19 -9.66 -6.97 2.18
N ARG A 20 -8.68 -7.84 2.22
CA ARG A 20 -8.44 -8.56 3.37
C ARG A 20 -7.50 -7.89 4.31
N GLU A 21 -6.55 -7.14 3.77
CA GLU A 21 -5.54 -6.47 4.57
C GLU A 21 -5.95 -5.03 4.78
N PRO A 22 -6.06 -4.57 6.00
CA PRO A 22 -6.41 -3.16 6.22
C PRO A 22 -5.30 -2.25 5.74
N ARG A 23 -5.68 -1.08 5.31
CA ARG A 23 -4.75 -0.07 4.85
C ARG A 23 -4.72 1.07 5.83
N TYR A 24 -3.52 1.59 6.04
CA TYR A 24 -3.30 2.66 6.99
C TYR A 24 -2.73 3.87 6.27
N VAL A 25 -3.23 5.05 6.58
CA VAL A 25 -2.72 6.28 5.98
C VAL A 25 -1.26 6.42 6.37
N SER A 26 -0.43 6.70 5.38
CA SER A 26 1.00 6.73 5.58
C SER A 26 1.57 7.79 4.65
N SER A 27 2.45 8.63 5.16
CA SER A 27 3.03 9.70 4.36
C SER A 27 4.54 9.67 4.59
N ILE A 28 5.21 8.77 3.90
CA ILE A 28 6.65 8.63 4.00
C ILE A 28 7.26 8.72 2.62
N PRO A 29 8.52 9.17 2.54
CA PRO A 29 9.18 9.26 1.24
C PRO A 29 9.41 7.88 0.65
N VAL A 30 9.19 7.77 -0.65
CA VAL A 30 9.48 6.54 -1.37
C VAL A 30 10.29 6.89 -2.61
N VAL A 31 11.11 5.96 -3.03
CA VAL A 31 11.85 6.06 -4.28
C VAL A 31 11.46 4.87 -5.12
N LEU A 32 11.09 5.14 -6.35
CA LEU A 32 10.66 4.13 -7.28
C LEU A 32 11.72 3.94 -8.34
N LYS A 33 12.21 2.72 -8.51
CA LYS A 33 13.15 2.43 -9.57
C LYS A 33 12.45 1.61 -10.63
N ARG A 34 12.40 2.14 -11.83
CA ARG A 34 11.79 1.49 -12.97
C ARG A 34 12.89 0.99 -13.90
N PHE A 35 12.62 -0.09 -14.61
CA PHE A 35 13.59 -0.68 -15.51
C PHE A 35 13.09 -0.51 -16.93
N LEU A 36 13.36 0.67 -17.49
CA LEU A 36 12.92 0.99 -18.82
C LEU A 36 13.92 0.46 -19.83
N ARG A 37 13.48 0.38 -21.07
CA ARG A 37 14.36 -0.09 -22.13
C ARG A 37 15.62 0.78 -22.23
N SER A 38 15.48 2.05 -21.96
CA SER A 38 16.59 2.98 -22.03
C SER A 38 17.50 2.91 -20.79
N GLY A 39 17.14 2.12 -19.80
CA GLY A 39 17.92 1.97 -18.58
C GLY A 39 17.13 2.26 -17.36
N PRO A 40 17.76 2.17 -16.18
CA PRO A 40 17.05 2.43 -14.93
C PRO A 40 16.58 3.87 -14.87
N PHE A 41 15.41 4.06 -14.32
CA PHE A 41 14.83 5.38 -14.18
C PHE A 41 14.31 5.52 -12.75
N ILE A 42 14.82 6.51 -12.04
CA ILE A 42 14.50 6.67 -10.62
C ILE A 42 13.62 7.88 -10.44
N THR A 43 12.51 7.72 -9.73
CA THR A 43 11.66 8.83 -9.42
C THR A 43 11.32 8.79 -7.95
N ARG A 44 10.84 9.88 -7.43
CA ARG A 44 10.51 10.01 -6.03
C ARG A 44 9.04 10.23 -5.84
N GLY A 45 8.58 9.90 -4.64
CA GLY A 45 7.19 10.10 -4.33
C GLY A 45 6.97 10.04 -2.84
N VAL A 46 5.70 9.98 -2.47
CA VAL A 46 5.32 9.88 -1.07
C VAL A 46 4.18 8.89 -0.98
N SER A 47 4.21 8.03 0.04
CA SER A 47 3.15 7.06 0.21
C SER A 47 1.87 7.75 0.65
N LEU A 48 0.74 7.16 0.29
CA LEU A 48 -0.58 7.63 0.72
C LEU A 48 -1.17 6.67 1.72
N ASP A 49 -1.02 5.38 1.47
CA ASP A 49 -1.47 4.35 2.40
C ASP A 49 -0.59 3.13 2.23
N ILE A 50 -0.64 2.26 3.22
CA ILE A 50 0.17 1.05 3.20
C ILE A 50 -0.54 -0.08 3.90
N SER A 51 -0.30 -1.30 3.42
CA SER A 51 -0.74 -2.51 4.08
C SER A 51 0.39 -3.51 3.95
N MET A 52 0.20 -4.71 4.50
CA MET A 52 1.22 -5.75 4.35
C MET A 52 1.34 -6.26 2.91
N ARG A 53 0.35 -5.98 2.06
CA ARG A 53 0.37 -6.50 0.70
C ARG A 53 0.66 -5.46 -0.37
N GLY A 54 0.61 -4.21 -0.01
CA GLY A 54 0.84 -3.18 -1.02
C GLY A 54 0.67 -1.79 -0.49
N MET A 55 0.74 -0.83 -1.39
CA MET A 55 0.60 0.56 -0.99
C MET A 55 0.11 1.37 -2.17
N SER A 56 -0.37 2.56 -1.90
CA SER A 56 -0.53 3.54 -2.96
C SER A 56 0.35 4.73 -2.64
N ALA A 57 0.75 5.44 -3.66
CA ALA A 57 1.69 6.55 -3.52
C ALA A 57 1.47 7.56 -4.63
N LEU A 58 1.87 8.78 -4.34
CA LEU A 58 1.98 9.81 -5.36
C LEU A 58 3.41 9.73 -5.87
N VAL A 59 3.58 9.46 -7.15
CA VAL A 59 4.91 9.37 -7.74
C VAL A 59 4.92 10.14 -9.05
N CYS A 60 6.07 10.68 -9.39
CA CYS A 60 6.21 11.36 -10.65
C CYS A 60 6.40 10.36 -11.78
N GLY A 61 5.97 10.70 -12.95
CA GLY A 61 6.22 9.86 -14.12
C GLY A 61 5.42 8.57 -14.09
N ALA A 62 4.14 8.66 -14.16
CA ALA A 62 3.19 7.56 -14.09
C ALA A 62 3.72 6.22 -14.59
N PRO A 63 4.01 5.28 -13.72
CA PRO A 63 4.41 3.95 -14.16
C PRO A 63 3.23 3.23 -14.79
N ARG A 64 3.51 2.21 -15.58
CA ARG A 64 2.44 1.50 -16.27
C ARG A 64 1.90 0.37 -15.44
N ALA A 65 0.59 0.17 -15.49
CA ALA A 65 -0.02 -0.99 -14.84
C ALA A 65 0.63 -2.26 -15.39
N GLY A 66 0.97 -3.18 -14.50
CA GLY A 66 1.64 -4.42 -14.87
C GLY A 66 3.16 -4.35 -14.81
N GLU A 67 3.69 -3.16 -14.69
CA GLU A 67 5.14 -2.98 -14.63
C GLU A 67 5.69 -3.47 -13.29
N THR A 68 6.89 -4.07 -13.30
CA THR A 68 7.56 -4.48 -12.06
C THR A 68 8.57 -3.39 -11.70
N VAL A 69 8.54 -2.98 -10.45
CA VAL A 69 9.38 -1.89 -9.98
C VAL A 69 10.03 -2.26 -8.65
N VAL A 70 11.07 -1.53 -8.28
CA VAL A 70 11.64 -1.63 -6.93
C VAL A 70 11.19 -0.40 -6.18
N ILE A 71 10.65 -0.59 -4.99
CA ILE A 71 10.26 0.51 -4.13
C ILE A 71 11.19 0.54 -2.94
N ALA A 72 11.79 1.70 -2.69
CA ALA A 72 12.58 1.92 -1.49
C ALA A 72 11.80 2.87 -0.60
N MET A 73 11.63 2.50 0.65
CA MET A 73 10.91 3.32 1.61
C MET A 73 11.83 3.77 2.72
N SER A 74 11.74 5.05 3.08
CA SER A 74 12.50 5.59 4.18
C SER A 74 11.58 5.65 5.40
N LEU A 75 11.60 4.57 6.19
CA LEU A 75 10.86 4.52 7.43
C LEU A 75 11.65 5.24 8.52
N PRO A 76 11.00 5.64 9.61
CA PRO A 76 11.72 6.37 10.65
C PRO A 76 12.95 5.63 11.17
N ASP A 77 12.86 4.31 11.33
CA ASP A 77 13.95 3.56 11.91
C ASP A 77 14.71 2.68 10.92
N ALA A 78 14.31 2.67 9.66
CA ALA A 78 14.93 1.75 8.71
C ALA A 78 14.63 2.17 7.29
N LYS A 79 15.50 1.74 6.38
CA LYS A 79 15.22 1.86 4.96
C LYS A 79 15.04 0.46 4.44
N ILE A 80 13.99 0.24 3.70
CA ILE A 80 13.69 -1.09 3.17
C ILE A 80 13.43 -0.99 1.68
N GLU A 81 13.63 -2.08 0.98
CA GLU A 81 13.35 -2.16 -0.45
C GLU A 81 12.55 -3.41 -0.73
N MET A 82 11.71 -3.34 -1.73
CA MET A 82 10.94 -4.50 -2.15
C MET A 82 10.58 -4.38 -3.61
N LEU A 83 10.33 -5.52 -4.23
CA LEU A 83 9.78 -5.55 -5.58
C LEU A 83 8.28 -5.41 -5.49
N ALA A 84 7.69 -4.80 -6.48
CA ALA A 84 6.24 -4.65 -6.52
C ALA A 84 5.77 -4.60 -7.97
N THR A 85 4.49 -4.92 -8.15
CA THR A 85 3.83 -4.78 -9.44
C THR A 85 2.92 -3.58 -9.38
N VAL A 86 2.95 -2.76 -10.40
CA VAL A 86 2.04 -1.62 -10.51
C VAL A 86 0.68 -2.18 -10.88
N ARG A 87 -0.32 -1.96 -10.03
CA ARG A 87 -1.67 -2.48 -10.27
C ARG A 87 -2.55 -1.49 -10.98
N HIS A 88 -2.39 -0.23 -10.67
CA HIS A 88 -3.10 0.81 -11.39
C HIS A 88 -2.27 2.08 -11.31
N SER A 89 -2.53 2.98 -12.23
CA SER A 89 -1.79 4.22 -12.29
C SER A 89 -2.67 5.26 -12.96
N SER A 90 -2.75 6.42 -12.35
CA SER A 90 -3.41 7.56 -12.95
C SER A 90 -2.44 8.71 -12.80
N ASP A 91 -2.84 9.91 -13.14
CA ASP A 91 -1.93 11.05 -13.30
C ASP A 91 -0.76 11.07 -12.32
N ALA A 92 -1.03 11.06 -11.06
CA ALA A 92 0.04 11.11 -10.07
C ALA A 92 -0.03 9.96 -9.08
N ARG A 93 -1.17 9.29 -9.02
CA ARG A 93 -1.38 8.27 -8.00
C ARG A 93 -1.24 6.88 -8.60
N SER A 94 -0.46 6.03 -7.94
CA SER A 94 -0.27 4.66 -8.38
C SER A 94 -0.48 3.71 -7.23
N GLY A 95 -0.99 2.53 -7.55
CA GLY A 95 -1.17 1.47 -6.57
C GLY A 95 -0.23 0.33 -6.88
N PHE A 96 0.37 -0.22 -5.84
CA PHE A 96 1.40 -1.25 -5.97
C PHE A 96 1.05 -2.46 -5.12
N GLU A 97 1.31 -3.63 -5.66
CA GLU A 97 1.18 -4.86 -4.90
C GLU A 97 2.57 -5.42 -4.71
N PHE A 98 2.94 -5.70 -3.47
CA PHE A 98 4.29 -6.19 -3.18
C PHE A 98 4.45 -7.65 -3.62
N TYR A 99 5.64 -7.98 -4.11
CA TYR A 99 6.05 -9.37 -4.25
C TYR A 99 6.28 -9.89 -2.83
N PRO A 100 6.44 -11.20 -2.64
CA PRO A 100 6.75 -11.72 -1.32
C PRO A 100 7.92 -10.96 -0.71
N LEU A 101 7.73 -10.49 0.51
CA LEU A 101 8.70 -9.61 1.14
C LEU A 101 9.82 -10.41 1.77
N SER A 102 11.02 -9.83 1.77
CA SER A 102 12.12 -10.39 2.55
C SER A 102 11.78 -10.24 4.03
N ALA A 103 12.47 -10.99 4.88
CA ALA A 103 12.23 -10.92 6.30
C ALA A 103 12.44 -9.49 6.83
N ILE A 104 13.47 -8.83 6.35
CA ILE A 104 13.77 -7.47 6.78
C ILE A 104 12.66 -6.50 6.35
N ALA A 105 12.25 -6.59 5.10
CA ALA A 105 11.20 -5.69 4.61
C ALA A 105 9.89 -5.97 5.33
N LYS A 106 9.58 -7.24 5.54
CA LYS A 106 8.36 -7.61 6.22
C LYS A 106 8.33 -7.04 7.64
N GLN A 107 9.43 -7.20 8.35
CA GLN A 107 9.51 -6.69 9.71
C GLN A 107 9.38 -5.17 9.73
N GLY A 108 10.04 -4.51 8.79
CA GLY A 108 9.97 -3.06 8.72
C GLY A 108 8.55 -2.56 8.50
N ILE A 109 7.83 -3.21 7.59
CA ILE A 109 6.46 -2.81 7.33
C ILE A 109 5.56 -3.11 8.52
N GLN A 110 5.74 -4.26 9.15
CA GLN A 110 4.96 -4.60 10.33
C GLN A 110 5.15 -3.58 11.44
N ASP A 111 6.39 -3.20 11.68
CA ASP A 111 6.69 -2.22 12.72
C ASP A 111 6.08 -0.87 12.39
N TRP A 112 6.16 -0.48 11.13
CA TRP A 112 5.61 0.81 10.71
C TRP A 112 4.08 0.81 10.84
N ILE A 113 3.43 -0.27 10.44
CA ILE A 113 1.99 -0.36 10.57
C ILE A 113 1.57 -0.29 12.03
N GLN A 114 2.35 -0.90 12.92
CA GLN A 114 2.05 -0.79 14.33
C GLN A 114 2.14 0.64 14.81
N GLU A 115 3.13 1.38 14.33
CA GLU A 115 3.25 2.78 14.71
C GLU A 115 2.08 3.59 14.17
N LEU A 116 1.66 3.31 12.95
CA LEU A 116 0.52 4.01 12.38
C LEU A 116 -0.75 3.73 13.16
N ARG A 117 -0.94 2.50 13.60
CA ARG A 117 -2.10 2.15 14.38
C ARG A 117 -2.12 2.87 15.72
N LYS A 118 -0.97 2.95 16.37
CA LYS A 118 -0.90 3.66 17.64
C LYS A 118 -1.23 5.13 17.45
N HIS A 119 -0.76 5.69 16.36
CA HIS A 119 -1.00 7.09 16.09
C HIS A 119 -2.48 7.35 15.85
N GLU A 120 -3.14 6.48 15.13
CA GLU A 120 -4.56 6.61 14.91
C GLU A 120 -5.34 6.51 16.21
N GLU A 121 -4.96 5.61 17.08
CA GLU A 121 -5.62 5.45 18.35
C GLU A 121 -5.47 6.70 19.21
N LYS A 122 -4.34 7.34 19.12
CA LYS A 122 -4.13 8.56 19.87
C LYS A 122 -4.98 9.70 19.33
N LEU A 123 -5.09 9.81 18.04
CA LEU A 123 -5.85 10.88 17.42
C LEU A 123 -7.36 10.66 17.55
N PHE A 124 -7.79 9.42 17.54
CA PHE A 124 -9.21 9.11 17.57
C PHE A 124 -9.47 8.06 18.64
N PRO A 125 -9.40 8.46 19.90
CA PRO A 125 -9.55 7.50 21.01
C PRO A 125 -10.94 6.94 21.17
N TYR A 126 -11.93 7.52 20.51
CA TYR A 126 -13.30 7.06 20.62
C TYR A 126 -13.78 6.51 19.29
N PRO A 127 -14.84 5.72 19.32
CA PRO A 127 -15.39 5.24 18.08
C PRO A 127 -15.66 6.39 17.15
N TYR A 128 -15.42 6.16 15.89
CA TYR A 128 -15.55 7.16 14.90
C TYR A 128 -16.88 7.83 14.91
N SER A 129 -17.91 7.10 15.19
CA SER A 129 -19.23 7.65 15.20
C SER A 129 -19.41 8.76 16.22
N CYS A 130 -18.54 8.84 17.18
CA CYS A 130 -18.66 9.86 18.17
C CYS A 130 -18.01 11.16 17.78
N VAL A 131 -17.16 11.08 16.86
CA VAL A 131 -16.41 12.23 16.47
C VAL A 131 -17.23 13.34 15.94
N PRO A 132 -18.09 13.04 15.16
CA PRO A 132 -18.79 14.04 14.49
C PRO A 132 -19.58 14.89 15.27
N LYS A 133 -19.96 14.46 16.21
CA LYS A 133 -20.70 15.26 16.80
C LYS A 133 -20.08 16.39 16.96
N ALA A 134 -19.16 16.25 17.05
CA ALA A 134 -18.48 17.29 17.24
C ALA A 134 -18.86 18.21 16.49
N GLY A 135 -18.84 18.12 16.34
CA GLY A 135 -19.02 18.85 15.70
C GLY A 135 -20.01 19.11 15.57
N SER A 136 -20.25 18.67 15.87
CA SER A 136 -20.98 18.79 15.71
C SER A 136 -20.95 19.41 15.90
N GLY A 137 -20.68 19.32 16.07
CA GLY A 137 -20.67 19.81 16.25
C GLY A 137 -20.23 19.78 16.29
#